data_6a2bd0c22ffcf99bf63a9317bcffd5d3
#
_entry.id   6a2bd0c22ffcf99bf63a9317bcffd5d3
#
_cell.length_a   1.000
_cell.length_b   1.000
_cell.length_c   1.000
_cell.angle_alpha   90.00
_cell.angle_beta   90.00
_cell.angle_gamma   90.00
#
_symmetry.space_group_name_H-M   'P 1'
#
loop_
_entity.id
_entity.type
_entity.pdbx_description
1 polymer ?
#
loop_
_entity_poly.entity_id
_entity_poly.type
_entity_poly.pdbx_seq_one_letter_code
_entity_poly.pdbx_strand_id
1 'polypeptide(L)'
;VSHTIENHFPNHNTENDDGIIEWTKEIAQDTAEMVAHWMRVGFVHGVMNTDNMSIHGLTIDYGPYGWLEDYNPGWTPNTTDSSHRRYKFGNQPQIAAWNLARLLESISPLVEEPERLNEVLEHYITSFEKYNNNMWAAKLGFSKFLPEDEELVKELNKLLQEVETDMTIFFRELCSVTAPDISQLHESFYDPENIPVEGWNVWLEQWWLRVDATPDRDLMRINNPKYVLRNWMACLLYTSPSPRDKRQ
;
A
#
# COMPACT_ATOMS: atom_id res chain seq x y z
N VAL A 1 19.23 -19.54 10.74
CA VAL A 1 17.77 -19.75 10.93
C VAL A 1 17.47 -20.03 12.40
N SER A 2 18.01 -21.10 13.04
CA SER A 2 17.69 -21.46 14.45
C SER A 2 17.87 -20.28 15.41
N HIS A 3 19.01 -19.57 15.35
CA HIS A 3 19.26 -18.37 16.16
C HIS A 3 18.20 -17.28 15.94
N THR A 4 17.78 -17.07 14.71
CA THR A 4 16.74 -16.07 14.36
C THR A 4 15.40 -16.45 14.97
N ILE A 5 14.99 -17.70 14.84
CA ILE A 5 13.72 -18.20 15.40
C ILE A 5 13.75 -18.12 16.93
N GLU A 6 14.78 -18.61 17.60
CA GLU A 6 14.89 -18.60 19.05
C GLU A 6 14.81 -17.19 19.65
N ASN A 7 15.37 -16.18 18.98
CA ASN A 7 15.45 -14.83 19.53
C ASN A 7 14.34 -13.89 19.07
N HIS A 8 13.74 -14.13 17.91
CA HIS A 8 12.81 -13.20 17.28
C HIS A 8 11.43 -13.79 17.00
N PHE A 9 11.32 -15.13 16.95
CA PHE A 9 10.06 -15.84 16.69
C PHE A 9 9.89 -17.01 17.67
N PRO A 10 9.82 -16.74 18.99
CA PRO A 10 9.89 -17.78 20.02
C PRO A 10 8.70 -18.75 20.03
N ASN A 11 7.66 -18.47 19.27
CA ASN A 11 6.50 -19.34 19.10
C ASN A 11 6.71 -20.44 18.04
N HIS A 12 7.83 -20.39 17.32
CA HIS A 12 8.19 -21.35 16.27
C HIS A 12 9.42 -22.18 16.66
N ASN A 13 9.65 -23.26 15.93
CA ASN A 13 10.82 -24.13 16.11
C ASN A 13 11.39 -24.57 14.75
N THR A 14 12.55 -25.21 14.77
CA THR A 14 13.22 -25.76 13.58
C THR A 14 13.36 -27.28 13.65
N GLU A 15 12.57 -27.94 14.48
CA GLU A 15 12.69 -29.39 14.71
C GLU A 15 12.18 -30.21 13.54
N ASN A 16 11.28 -29.64 12.75
CA ASN A 16 10.68 -30.27 11.59
C ASN A 16 10.25 -29.23 10.54
N ASP A 17 9.84 -29.70 9.38
CA ASP A 17 9.36 -28.85 8.26
C ASP A 17 8.19 -27.97 8.66
N ASP A 18 7.25 -28.47 9.45
CA ASP A 18 6.08 -27.70 9.89
C ASP A 18 6.49 -26.44 10.65
N GLY A 19 7.47 -26.53 11.54
CA GLY A 19 7.98 -25.38 12.29
C GLY A 19 8.60 -24.32 11.38
N ILE A 20 9.36 -24.71 10.34
CA ILE A 20 9.96 -23.82 9.37
C ILE A 20 8.89 -23.20 8.48
N ILE A 21 7.91 -23.97 8.03
CA ILE A 21 6.81 -23.51 7.17
C ILE A 21 5.93 -22.51 7.92
N GLU A 22 5.52 -22.79 9.14
CA GLU A 22 4.69 -21.87 9.92
C GLU A 22 5.42 -20.57 10.26
N TRP A 23 6.73 -20.63 10.57
CA TRP A 23 7.56 -19.45 10.73
C TRP A 23 7.58 -18.58 9.44
N THR A 24 7.78 -19.21 8.30
CA THR A 24 7.82 -18.47 7.03
C THR A 24 6.46 -17.96 6.59
N LYS A 25 5.36 -18.62 6.98
CA LYS A 25 3.99 -18.10 6.79
C LYS A 25 3.75 -16.84 7.63
N GLU A 26 4.26 -16.77 8.89
CA GLU A 26 4.19 -15.54 9.68
C GLU A 26 4.93 -14.39 8.98
N ILE A 27 6.16 -14.61 8.50
CA ILE A 27 6.90 -13.61 7.71
C ILE A 27 6.11 -13.16 6.49
N ALA A 28 5.50 -14.09 5.77
CA ALA A 28 4.70 -13.80 4.59
C ALA A 28 3.46 -12.97 4.92
N GLN A 29 2.78 -13.28 6.01
CA GLN A 29 1.62 -12.54 6.49
C GLN A 29 1.98 -11.11 6.90
N ASP A 30 3.03 -10.93 7.69
CA ASP A 30 3.51 -9.61 8.15
C ASP A 30 3.97 -8.75 6.96
N THR A 31 4.63 -9.38 5.98
CA THR A 31 5.00 -8.71 4.72
C THR A 31 3.77 -8.27 3.94
N ALA A 32 2.74 -9.11 3.86
CA ALA A 32 1.49 -8.80 3.17
C ALA A 32 0.76 -7.62 3.83
N GLU A 33 0.70 -7.59 5.15
CA GLU A 33 0.08 -6.51 5.92
C GLU A 33 0.84 -5.19 5.73
N MET A 34 2.16 -5.22 5.85
CA MET A 34 3.02 -4.05 5.61
C MET A 34 2.80 -3.46 4.22
N VAL A 35 2.81 -4.29 3.18
CA VAL A 35 2.63 -3.82 1.80
C VAL A 35 1.22 -3.29 1.58
N ALA A 36 0.18 -3.91 2.16
CA ALA A 36 -1.18 -3.38 2.09
C ALA A 36 -1.28 -1.99 2.75
N HIS A 37 -0.55 -1.75 3.84
CA HIS A 37 -0.47 -0.43 4.45
C HIS A 37 0.27 0.59 3.58
N TRP A 38 1.32 0.20 2.86
CA TRP A 38 1.96 1.08 1.86
C TRP A 38 0.99 1.47 0.76
N MET A 39 0.27 0.49 0.20
CA MET A 39 -0.75 0.74 -0.83
C MET A 39 -1.85 1.68 -0.31
N ARG A 40 -2.26 1.52 0.95
CA ARG A 40 -3.30 2.33 1.58
C ARG A 40 -2.99 3.82 1.60
N VAL A 41 -1.74 4.19 1.86
CA VAL A 41 -1.32 5.60 2.03
C VAL A 41 -0.55 6.16 0.84
N GLY A 42 -0.40 5.39 -0.24
CA GLY A 42 0.36 5.82 -1.42
C GLY A 42 1.87 5.86 -1.20
N PHE A 43 2.39 5.12 -0.20
CA PHE A 43 3.83 5.03 0.03
C PHE A 43 4.51 4.16 -1.01
N VAL A 44 5.65 4.63 -1.52
CA VAL A 44 6.49 3.91 -2.47
C VAL A 44 7.89 3.77 -1.89
N HIS A 45 8.30 2.53 -1.63
CA HIS A 45 9.63 2.23 -1.08
C HIS A 45 10.75 2.59 -2.07
N GLY A 46 10.55 2.29 -3.34
CA GLY A 46 11.44 2.66 -4.44
C GLY A 46 12.66 1.77 -4.65
N VAL A 47 13.07 0.95 -3.67
CA VAL A 47 14.20 0.00 -3.76
C VAL A 47 13.90 -1.27 -2.96
N MET A 48 13.00 -2.10 -3.45
CA MET A 48 12.62 -3.36 -2.79
C MET A 48 13.53 -4.51 -3.24
N ASN A 49 14.84 -4.38 -3.04
CA ASN A 49 15.78 -5.49 -3.15
C ASN A 49 15.57 -6.45 -1.98
N THR A 50 16.07 -7.68 -2.08
CA THR A 50 15.96 -8.70 -1.03
C THR A 50 16.59 -8.29 0.30
N ASP A 51 17.66 -7.52 0.27
CA ASP A 51 18.36 -6.96 1.43
C ASP A 51 17.63 -5.77 2.10
N ASN A 52 16.64 -5.19 1.40
CA ASN A 52 15.84 -4.06 1.88
C ASN A 52 14.46 -4.49 2.40
N MET A 53 14.25 -5.78 2.63
CA MET A 53 13.01 -6.33 3.17
C MET A 53 13.25 -6.98 4.53
N SER A 54 12.51 -6.54 5.53
CA SER A 54 12.57 -7.11 6.88
C SER A 54 11.66 -8.33 7.00
N ILE A 55 12.16 -9.37 7.66
CA ILE A 55 11.35 -10.54 8.02
C ILE A 55 10.33 -10.26 9.15
N HIS A 56 10.34 -9.07 9.74
CA HIS A 56 9.43 -8.63 10.79
C HIS A 56 8.29 -7.74 10.28
N GLY A 57 8.05 -7.68 8.98
CA GLY A 57 7.03 -6.79 8.41
C GLY A 57 7.28 -5.30 8.70
N LEU A 58 8.54 -4.90 8.90
CA LEU A 58 8.92 -3.52 9.18
C LEU A 58 9.50 -2.86 7.93
N THR A 59 9.10 -1.62 7.68
CA THR A 59 9.72 -0.81 6.62
C THR A 59 11.13 -0.42 7.06
N ILE A 60 12.13 -0.82 6.28
CA ILE A 60 13.56 -0.52 6.52
C ILE A 60 14.18 0.09 5.25
N ASP A 61 15.41 0.58 5.38
CA ASP A 61 16.22 1.08 4.27
C ASP A 61 15.54 2.19 3.45
N TYR A 62 15.23 3.29 4.15
CA TYR A 62 14.60 4.47 3.56
C TYR A 62 15.56 5.23 2.63
N GLY A 63 15.80 4.67 1.43
CA GLY A 63 16.57 5.30 0.35
C GLY A 63 15.71 6.28 -0.45
N PRO A 64 15.45 6.04 -1.74
CA PRO A 64 14.63 6.90 -2.58
C PRO A 64 13.13 6.62 -2.40
N TYR A 65 12.62 6.67 -1.18
CA TYR A 65 11.20 6.50 -0.89
C TYR A 65 10.41 7.78 -1.17
N GLY A 66 9.08 7.66 -1.28
CA GLY A 66 8.19 8.80 -1.40
C GLY A 66 6.72 8.41 -1.28
N TRP A 67 5.84 9.39 -1.36
CA TRP A 67 4.39 9.20 -1.43
C TRP A 67 3.87 9.69 -2.76
N LEU A 68 2.84 9.01 -3.28
CA LEU A 68 2.11 9.51 -4.44
C LEU A 68 1.56 10.91 -4.15
N GLU A 69 1.68 11.79 -5.12
CA GLU A 69 0.91 13.04 -5.21
C GLU A 69 -0.32 12.75 -6.07
N ASP A 70 -0.20 12.74 -7.39
CA ASP A 70 -1.23 12.16 -8.26
C ASP A 70 -1.30 10.63 -8.13
N TYR A 71 -2.51 10.07 -8.28
CA TYR A 71 -2.70 8.63 -8.27
C TYR A 71 -2.13 7.99 -9.53
N ASN A 72 -0.90 7.59 -9.46
CA ASN A 72 -0.15 7.01 -10.58
C ASN A 72 0.50 5.69 -10.20
N PRO A 73 -0.13 4.53 -10.52
CA PRO A 73 0.48 3.22 -10.26
C PRO A 73 1.82 2.99 -10.95
N GLY A 74 2.13 3.78 -11.97
CA GLY A 74 3.40 3.75 -12.70
C GLY A 74 4.52 4.57 -12.07
N TRP A 75 4.25 5.36 -11.02
CA TRP A 75 5.23 6.23 -10.41
C TRP A 75 6.25 5.50 -9.53
N THR A 76 7.50 5.95 -9.59
CA THR A 76 8.60 5.54 -8.71
C THR A 76 9.45 6.75 -8.32
N PRO A 77 9.81 6.91 -7.05
CA PRO A 77 10.72 7.97 -6.60
C PRO A 77 12.18 7.70 -6.98
N ASN A 78 12.50 6.48 -7.39
CA ASN A 78 13.86 6.06 -7.72
C ASN A 78 14.23 6.44 -9.15
N THR A 79 15.07 7.46 -9.32
CA THR A 79 15.52 7.93 -10.63
C THR A 79 16.38 6.90 -11.38
N THR A 80 17.07 6.01 -10.68
CA THR A 80 17.86 4.94 -11.31
C THR A 80 16.99 3.81 -11.84
N ASP A 81 15.76 3.65 -11.34
CA ASP A 81 14.75 2.70 -11.82
C ASP A 81 13.80 3.30 -12.88
N SER A 82 14.06 4.51 -13.34
CA SER A 82 13.17 5.26 -14.23
C SER A 82 12.86 4.57 -15.57
N SER A 83 13.78 3.74 -16.08
CA SER A 83 13.62 3.04 -17.37
C SER A 83 12.80 1.74 -17.23
N HIS A 84 12.99 0.99 -16.16
CA HIS A 84 12.31 -0.29 -15.96
C HIS A 84 11.12 -0.19 -15.01
N ARG A 85 11.13 0.79 -14.11
CA ARG A 85 10.11 1.02 -13.09
C ARG A 85 9.73 -0.26 -12.33
N ARG A 86 10.76 -1.06 -12.00
CA ARG A 86 10.59 -2.31 -11.27
C ARG A 86 9.90 -2.07 -9.93
N TYR A 87 10.29 -1.00 -9.23
CA TYR A 87 9.84 -0.66 -7.88
C TYR A 87 8.77 0.44 -7.87
N LYS A 88 8.00 0.59 -8.97
CA LYS A 88 6.86 1.50 -9.03
C LYS A 88 5.76 1.08 -8.04
N PHE A 89 4.90 2.03 -7.66
CA PHE A 89 3.82 1.83 -6.69
C PHE A 89 3.00 0.56 -6.96
N GLY A 90 2.48 0.41 -8.15
CA GLY A 90 1.62 -0.72 -8.50
C GLY A 90 2.31 -2.09 -8.51
N ASN A 91 3.65 -2.15 -8.51
CA ASN A 91 4.39 -3.41 -8.51
C ASN A 91 4.74 -3.90 -7.10
N GLN A 92 4.58 -3.10 -6.06
CA GLN A 92 5.07 -3.42 -4.71
C GLN A 92 4.57 -4.78 -4.20
N PRO A 93 3.28 -5.17 -4.35
CA PRO A 93 2.83 -6.49 -3.92
C PRO A 93 3.55 -7.64 -4.65
N GLN A 94 3.77 -7.48 -5.95
CA GLN A 94 4.45 -8.49 -6.77
C GLN A 94 5.93 -8.62 -6.43
N ILE A 95 6.61 -7.50 -6.16
CA ILE A 95 8.02 -7.50 -5.78
C ILE A 95 8.20 -8.11 -4.39
N ALA A 96 7.28 -7.87 -3.45
CA ALA A 96 7.30 -8.53 -2.14
C ALA A 96 7.15 -10.06 -2.28
N ALA A 97 6.21 -10.54 -3.10
CA ALA A 97 6.09 -11.96 -3.41
C ALA A 97 7.38 -12.55 -4.00
N TRP A 98 8.02 -11.81 -4.93
CA TRP A 98 9.30 -12.21 -5.52
C TRP A 98 10.41 -12.29 -4.46
N ASN A 99 10.49 -11.33 -3.53
CA ASN A 99 11.46 -11.34 -2.44
C ASN A 99 11.23 -12.52 -1.49
N LEU A 100 9.98 -12.81 -1.14
CA LEU A 100 9.63 -13.99 -0.36
C LEU A 100 10.06 -15.28 -1.08
N ALA A 101 9.84 -15.39 -2.39
CA ALA A 101 10.33 -16.54 -3.15
C ALA A 101 11.86 -16.70 -3.07
N ARG A 102 12.63 -15.59 -3.10
CA ARG A 102 14.10 -15.64 -2.90
C ARG A 102 14.49 -16.09 -1.50
N LEU A 103 13.76 -15.64 -0.47
CA LEU A 103 13.94 -16.11 0.90
C LEU A 103 13.71 -17.62 0.99
N LEU A 104 12.57 -18.10 0.47
CA LEU A 104 12.21 -19.52 0.49
C LEU A 104 13.21 -20.39 -0.25
N GLU A 105 13.74 -19.95 -1.40
CA GLU A 105 14.84 -20.63 -2.09
C GLU A 105 16.10 -20.73 -1.23
N SER A 106 16.42 -19.69 -0.45
CA SER A 106 17.61 -19.69 0.41
C SER A 106 17.50 -20.65 1.59
N ILE A 107 16.29 -20.93 2.07
CA ILE A 107 16.04 -21.84 3.21
C ILE A 107 15.61 -23.25 2.76
N SER A 108 15.35 -23.46 1.48
CA SER A 108 14.90 -24.77 0.95
C SER A 108 15.79 -25.95 1.34
N PRO A 109 17.14 -25.80 1.49
CA PRO A 109 17.99 -26.91 1.97
C PRO A 109 17.73 -27.37 3.43
N LEU A 110 16.90 -26.62 4.19
CA LEU A 110 16.56 -26.92 5.58
C LEU A 110 15.24 -27.69 5.71
N VAL A 111 14.53 -27.90 4.60
CA VAL A 111 13.21 -28.53 4.53
C VAL A 111 13.35 -29.87 3.78
N GLU A 112 12.80 -30.95 4.34
CA GLU A 112 12.86 -32.27 3.70
C GLU A 112 11.97 -32.33 2.45
N GLU A 113 10.80 -31.61 2.48
CA GLU A 113 9.84 -31.51 1.40
C GLU A 113 9.77 -30.05 0.84
N PRO A 114 10.77 -29.61 0.03
CA PRO A 114 10.87 -28.21 -0.42
C PRO A 114 9.64 -27.69 -1.21
N GLU A 115 8.87 -28.59 -1.81
CA GLU A 115 7.65 -28.25 -2.55
C GLU A 115 6.59 -27.60 -1.63
N ARG A 116 6.61 -27.92 -0.33
CA ARG A 116 5.72 -27.32 0.66
C ARG A 116 5.96 -25.84 0.89
N LEU A 117 7.12 -25.32 0.53
CA LEU A 117 7.41 -23.87 0.58
C LEU A 117 6.48 -23.06 -0.36
N ASN A 118 5.86 -23.70 -1.36
CA ASN A 118 4.84 -23.04 -2.18
C ASN A 118 3.59 -22.64 -1.37
N GLU A 119 3.28 -23.38 -0.30
CA GLU A 119 2.17 -23.01 0.62
C GLU A 119 2.37 -21.60 1.22
N VAL A 120 3.61 -21.19 1.41
CA VAL A 120 3.96 -19.87 1.97
C VAL A 120 3.65 -18.76 0.96
N LEU A 121 3.93 -18.97 -0.33
CA LEU A 121 3.59 -18.00 -1.38
C LEU A 121 2.06 -17.88 -1.57
N GLU A 122 1.36 -19.01 -1.52
CA GLU A 122 -0.09 -19.02 -1.54
C GLU A 122 -0.68 -18.29 -0.32
N HIS A 123 -0.06 -18.50 0.85
CA HIS A 123 -0.44 -17.81 2.09
C HIS A 123 -0.21 -16.29 1.98
N TYR A 124 0.91 -15.85 1.38
CA TYR A 124 1.16 -14.43 1.09
C TYR A 124 0.05 -13.83 0.21
N ILE A 125 -0.28 -14.48 -0.91
CA ILE A 125 -1.28 -14.01 -1.86
C ILE A 125 -2.63 -13.83 -1.14
N THR A 126 -3.09 -14.88 -0.46
CA THR A 126 -4.36 -14.88 0.27
C THR A 126 -4.39 -13.82 1.39
N SER A 127 -3.29 -13.68 2.12
CA SER A 127 -3.15 -12.66 3.17
C SER A 127 -3.16 -11.26 2.58
N PHE A 128 -2.43 -11.02 1.49
CA PHE A 128 -2.43 -9.72 0.83
C PHE A 128 -3.82 -9.35 0.29
N GLU A 129 -4.52 -10.26 -0.37
CA GLU A 129 -5.90 -10.04 -0.83
C GLU A 129 -6.82 -9.66 0.33
N LYS A 130 -6.74 -10.38 1.44
CA LYS A 130 -7.51 -10.08 2.65
C LYS A 130 -7.21 -8.69 3.20
N TYR A 131 -5.93 -8.33 3.38
CA TYR A 131 -5.54 -7.02 3.90
C TYR A 131 -5.88 -5.89 2.92
N ASN A 132 -5.68 -6.11 1.62
CA ASN A 132 -6.04 -5.16 0.58
C ASN A 132 -7.55 -4.89 0.53
N ASN A 133 -8.38 -5.94 0.62
CA ASN A 133 -9.83 -5.80 0.66
C ASN A 133 -10.30 -5.07 1.93
N ASN A 134 -9.72 -5.38 3.08
CA ASN A 134 -10.00 -4.66 4.33
C ASN A 134 -9.59 -3.18 4.24
N MET A 135 -8.46 -2.90 3.61
CA MET A 135 -7.98 -1.54 3.36
C MET A 135 -8.96 -0.76 2.48
N TRP A 136 -9.43 -1.34 1.37
CA TRP A 136 -10.41 -0.70 0.50
C TRP A 136 -11.75 -0.47 1.22
N ALA A 137 -12.23 -1.46 1.97
CA ALA A 137 -13.43 -1.29 2.79
C ALA A 137 -13.29 -0.09 3.74
N ALA A 138 -12.18 -0.03 4.49
CA ALA A 138 -11.94 1.04 5.45
C ALA A 138 -11.76 2.42 4.78
N LYS A 139 -11.08 2.49 3.63
CA LYS A 139 -10.91 3.75 2.88
C LYS A 139 -12.22 4.31 2.34
N LEU A 140 -13.13 3.42 1.94
CA LEU A 140 -14.41 3.78 1.33
C LEU A 140 -15.58 3.79 2.33
N GLY A 141 -15.34 3.47 3.61
CA GLY A 141 -16.36 3.51 4.67
C GLY A 141 -17.32 2.32 4.63
N PHE A 142 -16.90 1.18 4.07
CA PHE A 142 -17.67 -0.06 4.09
C PHE A 142 -17.45 -0.81 5.40
N SER A 143 -18.48 -1.45 5.93
CA SER A 143 -18.36 -2.34 7.10
C SER A 143 -17.53 -3.60 6.82
N LYS A 144 -17.55 -4.08 5.58
CA LYS A 144 -16.71 -5.15 5.03
C LYS A 144 -16.64 -5.04 3.52
N PHE A 145 -15.60 -5.60 2.92
CA PHE A 145 -15.47 -5.74 1.47
C PHE A 145 -16.31 -6.93 0.98
N LEU A 146 -17.06 -6.73 -0.09
CA LEU A 146 -17.87 -7.75 -0.75
C LEU A 146 -17.32 -8.01 -2.16
N PRO A 147 -17.55 -9.18 -2.76
CA PRO A 147 -17.08 -9.46 -4.12
C PRO A 147 -17.54 -8.43 -5.17
N GLU A 148 -18.75 -7.90 -5.04
CA GLU A 148 -19.30 -6.85 -5.92
C GLU A 148 -18.58 -5.49 -5.78
N ASP A 149 -17.83 -5.25 -4.70
CA ASP A 149 -17.07 -4.02 -4.50
C ASP A 149 -15.81 -3.96 -5.38
N GLU A 150 -15.35 -5.11 -5.92
CA GLU A 150 -14.18 -5.17 -6.81
C GLU A 150 -14.34 -4.28 -8.04
N GLU A 151 -15.53 -4.31 -8.68
CA GLU A 151 -15.78 -3.48 -9.86
C GLU A 151 -15.85 -1.99 -9.51
N LEU A 152 -16.44 -1.66 -8.35
CA LEU A 152 -16.47 -0.28 -7.86
C LEU A 152 -15.06 0.28 -7.59
N VAL A 153 -14.19 -0.53 -7.00
CA VAL A 153 -12.77 -0.15 -6.75
C VAL A 153 -11.99 -0.06 -8.06
N LYS A 154 -12.21 -0.97 -8.99
CA LYS A 154 -11.56 -0.97 -10.29
C LYS A 154 -11.93 0.28 -11.11
N GLU A 155 -13.20 0.66 -11.14
CA GLU A 155 -13.65 1.87 -11.83
C GLU A 155 -13.10 3.12 -11.14
N LEU A 156 -13.05 3.17 -9.79
CA LEU A 156 -12.38 4.25 -9.06
C LEU A 156 -10.92 4.38 -9.48
N ASN A 157 -10.17 3.28 -9.49
CA ASN A 157 -8.76 3.29 -9.89
C ASN A 157 -8.55 3.76 -11.33
N LYS A 158 -9.50 3.50 -12.22
CA LYS A 158 -9.48 4.00 -13.59
C LYS A 158 -9.73 5.52 -13.63
N LEU A 159 -10.76 6.00 -12.96
CA LEU A 159 -11.11 7.43 -12.90
C LEU A 159 -9.97 8.26 -12.29
N LEU A 160 -9.34 7.77 -11.22
CA LEU A 160 -8.19 8.42 -10.59
C LEU A 160 -6.96 8.54 -11.53
N GLN A 161 -6.85 7.69 -12.55
CA GLN A 161 -5.78 7.71 -13.54
C GLN A 161 -6.13 8.50 -14.81
N GLU A 162 -7.42 8.70 -15.09
CA GLU A 162 -7.87 9.47 -16.27
C GLU A 162 -7.61 10.97 -16.13
N VAL A 163 -7.62 11.46 -14.90
CA VAL A 163 -7.32 12.86 -14.55
C VAL A 163 -6.33 12.89 -13.41
N GLU A 164 -5.32 13.76 -13.48
CA GLU A 164 -4.36 13.94 -12.39
C GLU A 164 -5.10 14.30 -11.10
N THR A 165 -5.21 13.32 -10.20
CA THR A 165 -5.96 13.41 -8.95
C THR A 165 -5.03 13.17 -7.77
N ASP A 166 -4.94 14.13 -6.86
CA ASP A 166 -4.18 13.99 -5.63
C ASP A 166 -4.77 12.90 -4.75
N MET A 167 -4.06 11.79 -4.60
CA MET A 167 -4.55 10.62 -3.88
C MET A 167 -4.92 10.93 -2.42
N THR A 168 -4.06 11.69 -1.74
CA THR A 168 -4.24 11.98 -0.31
C THR A 168 -5.43 12.92 -0.09
N ILE A 169 -5.54 13.97 -0.90
CA ILE A 169 -6.63 14.94 -0.81
C ILE A 169 -7.94 14.25 -1.17
N PHE A 170 -8.00 13.51 -2.28
CA PHE A 170 -9.22 12.81 -2.73
C PHE A 170 -9.83 11.94 -1.64
N PHE A 171 -9.06 11.00 -1.09
CA PHE A 171 -9.61 10.12 -0.06
C PHE A 171 -9.92 10.84 1.24
N ARG A 172 -9.25 11.96 1.52
CA ARG A 172 -9.55 12.77 2.70
C ARG A 172 -10.84 13.57 2.53
N GLU A 173 -11.07 14.16 1.36
CA GLU A 173 -12.31 14.87 1.03
C GLU A 173 -13.50 13.92 0.97
N LEU A 174 -13.32 12.71 0.38
CA LEU A 174 -14.36 11.69 0.33
C LEU A 174 -14.94 11.38 1.71
N CYS A 175 -14.13 11.49 2.78
CA CYS A 175 -14.63 11.34 4.16
C CYS A 175 -15.68 12.40 4.56
N SER A 176 -15.82 13.48 3.80
CA SER A 176 -16.69 14.63 4.14
C SER A 176 -17.82 14.82 3.14
N VAL A 177 -17.88 14.04 2.08
CA VAL A 177 -18.93 14.09 1.05
C VAL A 177 -20.32 13.85 1.71
N THR A 178 -21.27 14.71 1.38
CA THR A 178 -22.64 14.70 1.95
C THR A 178 -23.72 14.35 0.93
N ALA A 179 -23.36 14.31 -0.35
CA ALA A 179 -24.19 13.91 -1.47
C ALA A 179 -23.29 13.40 -2.61
N PRO A 180 -23.76 12.57 -3.54
CA PRO A 180 -22.99 12.10 -4.68
C PRO A 180 -22.79 13.19 -5.74
N ASP A 181 -21.97 14.17 -5.41
CA ASP A 181 -21.67 15.35 -6.24
C ASP A 181 -20.16 15.59 -6.28
N ILE A 182 -19.57 15.49 -7.46
CA ILE A 182 -18.16 15.63 -7.70
C ILE A 182 -17.61 17.02 -7.30
N SER A 183 -18.45 18.04 -7.26
CA SER A 183 -18.04 19.38 -6.84
C SER A 183 -17.48 19.43 -5.42
N GLN A 184 -17.81 18.44 -4.57
CA GLN A 184 -17.30 18.32 -3.21
C GLN A 184 -15.86 17.75 -3.15
N LEU A 185 -15.29 17.33 -4.27
CA LEU A 185 -13.95 16.74 -4.40
C LEU A 185 -13.02 17.59 -5.28
N HIS A 186 -13.42 18.82 -5.62
CA HIS A 186 -12.69 19.67 -6.58
C HIS A 186 -11.24 19.96 -6.17
N GLU A 187 -10.95 20.10 -4.88
CA GLU A 187 -9.61 20.38 -4.36
C GLU A 187 -8.62 19.22 -4.60
N SER A 188 -9.15 18.02 -4.90
CA SER A 188 -8.32 16.85 -5.18
C SER A 188 -7.82 16.77 -6.62
N PHE A 189 -8.37 17.55 -7.54
CA PHE A 189 -7.99 17.53 -8.97
C PHE A 189 -7.02 18.65 -9.28
N TYR A 190 -5.93 18.34 -9.98
CA TYR A 190 -4.98 19.36 -10.47
C TYR A 190 -5.56 20.21 -11.61
N ASP A 191 -6.51 19.66 -12.38
CA ASP A 191 -7.25 20.37 -13.41
C ASP A 191 -8.77 20.15 -13.25
N PRO A 192 -9.40 20.87 -12.30
CA PRO A 192 -10.82 20.67 -11.99
C PRO A 192 -11.78 21.13 -13.10
N GLU A 193 -11.31 21.89 -14.10
CA GLU A 193 -12.15 22.34 -15.23
C GLU A 193 -12.30 21.25 -16.31
N ASN A 194 -11.43 20.26 -16.34
CA ASN A 194 -11.38 19.21 -17.37
C ASN A 194 -11.66 17.80 -16.82
N ILE A 195 -12.38 17.68 -15.71
CA ILE A 195 -12.79 16.36 -15.18
C ILE A 195 -13.95 15.76 -16.00
N PRO A 196 -13.96 14.42 -16.20
CA PRO A 196 -15.09 13.71 -16.82
C PRO A 196 -16.25 13.57 -15.82
N VAL A 197 -16.99 14.65 -15.61
CA VAL A 197 -18.01 14.82 -14.57
C VAL A 197 -19.02 13.66 -14.56
N GLU A 198 -19.45 13.19 -15.74
CA GLU A 198 -20.45 12.13 -15.85
C GLU A 198 -19.93 10.80 -15.24
N GLY A 199 -18.71 10.39 -15.56
CA GLY A 199 -18.11 9.17 -15.01
C GLY A 199 -17.96 9.23 -13.48
N TRP A 200 -17.50 10.36 -12.96
CA TRP A 200 -17.37 10.59 -11.54
C TRP A 200 -18.70 10.59 -10.79
N ASN A 201 -19.73 11.22 -11.34
CA ASN A 201 -21.04 11.24 -10.71
C ASN A 201 -21.67 9.84 -10.68
N VAL A 202 -21.52 9.05 -11.75
CA VAL A 202 -21.97 7.65 -11.77
C VAL A 202 -21.27 6.83 -10.70
N TRP A 203 -19.94 6.98 -10.55
CA TRP A 203 -19.19 6.28 -9.52
C TRP A 203 -19.62 6.72 -8.10
N LEU A 204 -19.77 8.03 -7.87
CA LEU A 204 -20.20 8.57 -6.58
C LEU A 204 -21.61 8.11 -6.22
N GLU A 205 -22.53 8.02 -7.16
CA GLU A 205 -23.88 7.48 -6.93
C GLU A 205 -23.83 6.00 -6.51
N GLN A 206 -23.00 5.18 -7.20
CA GLN A 206 -22.83 3.78 -6.84
C GLN A 206 -22.21 3.61 -5.45
N TRP A 207 -21.16 4.37 -5.15
CA TRP A 207 -20.53 4.38 -3.83
C TRP A 207 -21.51 4.83 -2.75
N TRP A 208 -22.29 5.90 -3.00
CA TRP A 208 -23.29 6.44 -2.07
C TRP A 208 -24.39 5.45 -1.76
N LEU A 209 -24.86 4.71 -2.77
CA LEU A 209 -25.81 3.61 -2.59
C LEU A 209 -25.20 2.46 -1.78
N ARG A 210 -23.95 2.11 -2.07
CA ARG A 210 -23.23 1.03 -1.38
C ARG A 210 -23.03 1.28 0.12
N VAL A 211 -22.87 2.52 0.53
CA VAL A 211 -22.77 2.93 1.94
C VAL A 211 -24.13 3.32 2.56
N ASP A 212 -25.24 3.09 1.87
CA ASP A 212 -26.60 3.46 2.29
C ASP A 212 -26.69 4.93 2.73
N ALA A 213 -26.07 5.84 1.96
CA ALA A 213 -25.91 7.27 2.23
C ALA A 213 -25.29 7.61 3.62
N THR A 214 -24.72 6.62 4.30
CA THR A 214 -24.17 6.75 5.66
C THR A 214 -22.79 6.09 5.78
N PRO A 215 -21.76 6.57 5.05
CA PRO A 215 -20.41 6.00 5.14
C PRO A 215 -19.87 6.11 6.57
N ASP A 216 -19.12 5.11 7.01
CA ASP A 216 -18.40 5.18 8.29
C ASP A 216 -17.24 6.18 8.19
N ARG A 217 -17.56 7.45 8.45
CA ARG A 217 -16.62 8.58 8.31
C ARG A 217 -15.46 8.51 9.29
N ASP A 218 -15.65 7.94 10.46
CA ASP A 218 -14.59 7.82 11.46
C ASP A 218 -13.60 6.74 11.03
N LEU A 219 -14.09 5.58 10.56
CA LEU A 219 -13.26 4.56 9.94
C LEU A 219 -12.47 5.11 8.75
N MET A 220 -13.14 5.84 7.85
CA MET A 220 -12.49 6.48 6.70
C MET A 220 -11.39 7.45 7.13
N ARG A 221 -11.65 8.31 8.11
CA ARG A 221 -10.68 9.32 8.59
C ARG A 221 -9.44 8.71 9.24
N ILE A 222 -9.59 7.58 9.94
CA ILE A 222 -8.48 6.83 10.52
C ILE A 222 -7.61 6.21 9.43
N ASN A 223 -8.22 5.74 8.34
CA ASN A 223 -7.53 5.02 7.27
C ASN A 223 -7.05 5.93 6.11
N ASN A 224 -7.58 7.14 5.99
CA ASN A 224 -7.18 8.12 4.99
C ASN A 224 -6.41 9.26 5.67
N PRO A 225 -5.08 9.29 5.59
CA PRO A 225 -4.27 10.32 6.24
C PRO A 225 -4.61 11.71 5.68
N LYS A 226 -4.61 12.71 6.55
CA LYS A 226 -4.78 14.11 6.12
C LYS A 226 -3.50 14.66 5.49
N TYR A 227 -2.35 14.18 5.93
CA TYR A 227 -1.03 14.63 5.49
C TYR A 227 -0.12 13.44 5.26
N VAL A 228 0.70 13.54 4.22
CA VAL A 228 1.83 12.64 3.93
C VAL A 228 3.08 13.49 3.72
N LEU A 229 4.27 12.92 3.92
CA LEU A 229 5.52 13.62 3.67
C LEU A 229 5.79 13.66 2.15
N ARG A 230 5.40 14.76 1.51
CA ARG A 230 5.65 14.94 0.08
C ARG A 230 7.12 15.22 -0.21
N ASN A 231 7.60 14.76 -1.35
CA ASN A 231 9.01 14.89 -1.73
C ASN A 231 9.48 16.36 -1.76
N TRP A 232 8.65 17.28 -2.22
CA TRP A 232 8.96 18.71 -2.24
C TRP A 232 9.09 19.32 -0.83
N MET A 233 8.40 18.78 0.17
CA MET A 233 8.56 19.24 1.57
C MET A 233 9.95 18.93 2.10
N ALA A 234 10.50 17.75 1.77
CA ALA A 234 11.87 17.39 2.11
C ALA A 234 12.86 18.34 1.44
N CYS A 235 12.68 18.68 0.15
CA CYS A 235 13.49 19.67 -0.56
C CYS A 235 13.46 21.04 0.13
N LEU A 236 12.29 21.54 0.52
CA LEU A 236 12.15 22.81 1.21
C LEU A 236 12.87 22.83 2.58
N LEU A 237 12.80 21.73 3.33
CA LEU A 237 13.51 21.60 4.60
C LEU A 237 15.02 21.65 4.42
N TYR A 238 15.56 21.05 3.36
CA TYR A 238 16.99 21.08 3.05
C TYR A 238 17.48 22.44 2.55
N THR A 239 16.65 23.17 1.83
CA THR A 239 17.01 24.48 1.25
C THR A 239 16.69 25.66 2.17
N SER A 240 15.85 25.46 3.19
CA SER A 240 15.53 26.52 4.16
C SER A 240 16.66 26.69 5.16
N PRO A 241 17.15 27.94 5.39
CA PRO A 241 18.18 28.17 6.38
C PRO A 241 17.71 27.75 7.78
N SER A 242 18.48 26.86 8.42
CA SER A 242 18.20 26.46 9.80
C SER A 242 18.17 27.68 10.74
N PRO A 243 17.28 27.71 11.74
CA PRO A 243 17.35 28.74 12.80
C PRO A 243 18.71 28.81 13.50
N ARG A 244 19.52 27.72 13.43
CA ARG A 244 20.90 27.71 13.95
C ARG A 244 21.89 28.48 13.05
N ASP A 245 21.63 28.54 11.73
CA ASP A 245 22.52 29.23 10.77
C ASP A 245 22.43 30.76 10.89
N LYS A 246 21.38 31.27 11.55
CA LYS A 246 21.18 32.70 11.82
C LYS A 246 21.96 33.20 13.04
N ARG A 247 22.77 32.37 13.69
CA ARG A 247 23.56 32.71 14.89
C ARG A 247 25.07 32.77 14.62
N GLN A 248 25.49 32.86 13.36
CA GLN A 248 26.88 33.14 12.99
C GLN A 248 27.03 34.63 12.60
#